data_87fa2d45f7814db8f303b273da26d18e
#
_entry.id   87fa2d45f7814db8f303b273da26d18e
#
_cell.length_a   1.000
_cell.length_b   1.000
_cell.length_c   1.000
_cell.angle_alpha   90.00
_cell.angle_beta   90.00
_cell.angle_gamma   90.00
#
_symmetry.space_group_name_H-M   'P 1'
#
loop_
_entity.id
_entity.type
_entity.pdbx_description
1 polymer ?
#
loop_
_entity_poly.entity_id
_entity_poly.type
_entity_poly.pdbx_seq_one_letter_code
_entity_poly.pdbx_strand_id
1 'polypeptide(L)'
;MRGHDVAPSAMFAEFMKNGWSPTPLSGIEQAEVISHCDDRRQKLSAAFTKLRLVIPSGTAKQRSNDTDYQYRPHTAFAYYTGVQGVEANPDAVFVMEPNGSGHTPILFINPRSTRDTAAFYTDAKYGELWVGRRFTLNEAHARYQIETRRVDDLEALLKDGAAALTIRGEDSMIDKNIALHPQEKDFVTYTSAARLIKDEYEISELQRACDETAKGFADVIRSLPAAVSTARGERVVEAAFFGRARIEGNDLGYNTIAASGSHACVLHWNRNDGAVNNGDLLL
;
A
#
# COMPACT_ATOMS: atom_id res chain seq x y z
N MET A 1 18.25 5.77 -12.30
CA MET A 1 18.54 4.58 -13.14
C MET A 1 19.13 3.54 -12.21
N ARG A 2 18.49 2.40 -12.07
CA ARG A 2 19.02 1.25 -11.32
C ARG A 2 20.11 0.63 -12.19
N GLY A 3 21.25 0.24 -11.63
CA GLY A 3 22.53 -0.06 -12.32
C GLY A 3 22.59 -1.22 -13.34
N HIS A 4 21.45 -1.66 -13.88
CA HIS A 4 21.37 -2.65 -14.98
C HIS A 4 20.84 -2.06 -16.29
N ASP A 5 20.59 -0.75 -16.35
CA ASP A 5 19.96 -0.11 -17.50
C ASP A 5 21.01 0.21 -18.58
N VAL A 6 21.40 -0.81 -19.33
CA VAL A 6 22.06 -0.61 -20.62
C VAL A 6 20.99 -0.19 -21.62
N ALA A 7 21.16 0.97 -22.26
CA ALA A 7 20.22 1.41 -23.29
C ALA A 7 20.08 0.32 -24.38
N PRO A 8 18.88 -0.17 -24.66
CA PRO A 8 18.69 -1.21 -25.66
C PRO A 8 19.01 -0.68 -27.07
N SER A 9 19.45 -1.58 -27.97
CA SER A 9 19.62 -1.21 -29.37
C SER A 9 18.30 -0.76 -29.99
N ALA A 10 18.33 0.08 -31.03
CA ALA A 10 17.12 0.54 -31.71
C ALA A 10 16.28 -0.63 -32.25
N MET A 11 16.92 -1.68 -32.75
CA MET A 11 16.25 -2.89 -33.23
C MET A 11 15.53 -3.64 -32.09
N PHE A 12 16.16 -3.78 -30.91
CA PHE A 12 15.53 -4.38 -29.75
C PHE A 12 14.38 -3.53 -29.21
N ALA A 13 14.56 -2.20 -29.18
CA ALA A 13 13.51 -1.28 -28.78
C ALA A 13 12.26 -1.40 -29.67
N GLU A 14 12.45 -1.52 -30.99
CA GLU A 14 11.33 -1.70 -31.93
C GLU A 14 10.68 -3.10 -31.77
N PHE A 15 11.46 -4.15 -31.57
CA PHE A 15 10.93 -5.49 -31.27
C PHE A 15 10.08 -5.48 -30.00
N MET A 16 10.53 -4.80 -28.94
CA MET A 16 9.81 -4.76 -27.65
C MET A 16 8.49 -4.00 -27.68
N LYS A 17 8.21 -3.21 -28.70
CA LYS A 17 6.93 -2.49 -28.86
C LYS A 17 5.85 -3.33 -29.54
N ASN A 18 6.20 -4.45 -30.16
CA ASN A 18 5.34 -5.21 -31.03
C ASN A 18 5.03 -6.62 -30.48
N GLY A 19 3.96 -7.21 -30.95
CA GLY A 19 3.62 -8.63 -30.70
C GLY A 19 2.92 -8.91 -29.35
N TRP A 20 2.63 -7.91 -28.53
CA TRP A 20 1.96 -8.08 -27.25
C TRP A 20 0.44 -8.20 -27.39
N SER A 21 -0.14 -9.19 -26.72
CA SER A 21 -1.60 -9.29 -26.61
C SER A 21 -2.20 -8.11 -25.88
N PRO A 22 -3.38 -7.60 -26.28
CA PRO A 22 -4.12 -6.63 -25.49
C PRO A 22 -4.42 -7.18 -24.09
N THR A 23 -4.34 -6.33 -23.08
CA THR A 23 -4.72 -6.66 -21.70
C THR A 23 -5.80 -5.69 -21.20
N PRO A 24 -6.99 -5.64 -21.84
CA PRO A 24 -8.07 -4.81 -21.34
C PRO A 24 -8.50 -5.33 -19.96
N LEU A 25 -8.89 -4.42 -19.05
CA LEU A 25 -9.71 -4.77 -17.90
C LEU A 25 -11.17 -4.58 -18.29
N SER A 26 -11.98 -5.58 -18.02
CA SER A 26 -13.44 -5.51 -18.16
C SER A 26 -14.07 -5.61 -16.78
N GLY A 27 -15.23 -4.96 -16.59
CA GLY A 27 -15.99 -5.07 -15.34
C GLY A 27 -15.30 -4.47 -14.13
N ILE A 28 -14.69 -3.28 -14.27
CA ILE A 28 -14.14 -2.57 -13.14
C ILE A 28 -15.32 -2.09 -12.29
N GLU A 29 -15.51 -2.73 -11.17
CA GLU A 29 -16.51 -2.35 -10.18
C GLU A 29 -15.93 -1.34 -9.19
N GLN A 30 -16.80 -0.46 -8.70
CA GLN A 30 -16.46 0.43 -7.60
C GLN A 30 -16.01 -0.39 -6.39
N ALA A 31 -14.96 0.05 -5.69
CA ALA A 31 -14.54 -0.62 -4.46
C ALA A 31 -15.57 -0.41 -3.35
N GLU A 32 -15.87 -1.47 -2.60
CA GLU A 32 -16.90 -1.46 -1.53
C GLU A 32 -16.68 -0.37 -0.48
N VAL A 33 -15.42 -0.06 -0.18
CA VAL A 33 -15.02 0.94 0.82
C VAL A 33 -15.34 2.39 0.41
N ILE A 34 -15.73 2.66 -0.84
CA ILE A 34 -15.75 4.04 -1.37
C ILE A 34 -16.79 4.92 -0.68
N SER A 35 -17.98 4.42 -0.39
CA SER A 35 -18.99 5.19 0.35
C SER A 35 -18.48 5.62 1.73
N HIS A 36 -17.75 4.76 2.42
CA HIS A 36 -17.11 5.08 3.71
C HIS A 36 -15.98 6.09 3.54
N CYS A 37 -15.19 5.98 2.46
CA CYS A 37 -14.16 6.98 2.15
C CYS A 37 -14.76 8.37 1.87
N ASP A 38 -15.93 8.45 1.24
CA ASP A 38 -16.64 9.72 1.01
C ASP A 38 -17.00 10.40 2.33
N ASP A 39 -17.58 9.69 3.27
CA ASP A 39 -17.91 10.20 4.61
C ASP A 39 -16.65 10.66 5.36
N ARG A 40 -15.57 9.88 5.28
CA ARG A 40 -14.28 10.23 5.89
C ARG A 40 -13.72 11.51 5.30
N ARG A 41 -13.77 11.67 3.98
CA ARG A 41 -13.32 12.88 3.27
C ARG A 41 -14.16 14.11 3.61
N GLN A 42 -15.48 13.95 3.73
CA GLN A 42 -16.38 15.06 4.16
C GLN A 42 -16.03 15.55 5.56
N LYS A 43 -15.80 14.65 6.52
CA LYS A 43 -15.37 15.00 7.88
C LYS A 43 -14.02 15.72 7.89
N LEU A 44 -13.06 15.22 7.10
CA LEU A 44 -11.74 15.85 6.96
C LEU A 44 -11.85 17.24 6.33
N SER A 45 -12.67 17.39 5.29
CA SER A 45 -12.93 18.66 4.61
C SER A 45 -13.53 19.71 5.57
N ALA A 46 -14.45 19.30 6.43
CA ALA A 46 -15.04 20.19 7.42
C ALA A 46 -14.05 20.64 8.51
N ALA A 47 -13.08 19.79 8.85
CA ALA A 47 -12.07 20.10 9.87
C ALA A 47 -10.99 21.09 9.38
N PHE A 48 -10.65 21.08 8.09
CA PHE A 48 -9.56 21.88 7.51
C PHE A 48 -10.02 22.66 6.27
N THR A 49 -11.00 23.52 6.45
CA THR A 49 -11.55 24.36 5.37
C THR A 49 -10.49 25.28 4.76
N LYS A 50 -10.57 25.54 3.45
CA LYS A 50 -9.74 26.49 2.69
C LYS A 50 -8.25 26.12 2.54
N LEU A 51 -7.79 25.03 3.11
CA LEU A 51 -6.40 24.55 2.98
C LEU A 51 -6.36 23.38 2.03
N ARG A 52 -5.39 23.35 1.14
CA ARG A 52 -5.10 22.15 0.36
C ARG A 52 -4.57 21.05 1.30
N LEU A 53 -5.14 19.86 1.23
CA LEU A 53 -4.72 18.74 2.06
C LEU A 53 -4.02 17.72 1.16
N VAL A 54 -2.76 17.40 1.45
CA VAL A 54 -1.92 16.54 0.63
C VAL A 54 -1.50 15.33 1.46
N ILE A 55 -1.90 14.13 1.04
CA ILE A 55 -1.62 12.88 1.75
C ILE A 55 -0.88 11.94 0.79
N PRO A 56 0.45 11.85 0.91
CA PRO A 56 1.23 10.91 0.10
C PRO A 56 1.00 9.46 0.52
N SER A 57 1.08 8.56 -0.45
CA SER A 57 1.06 7.12 -0.18
C SER A 57 2.40 6.59 0.32
N GLY A 58 3.45 7.35 0.16
CA GLY A 58 4.83 6.95 0.39
C GLY A 58 5.45 6.23 -0.81
N THR A 59 6.76 5.99 -0.73
CA THR A 59 7.55 5.38 -1.81
C THR A 59 7.94 3.95 -1.45
N ALA A 60 8.10 3.09 -2.45
CA ALA A 60 8.65 1.76 -2.25
C ALA A 60 10.11 1.84 -1.74
N LYS A 61 10.45 0.99 -0.78
CA LYS A 61 11.80 0.91 -0.20
C LYS A 61 12.58 -0.21 -0.87
N GLN A 62 13.69 0.13 -1.50
CA GLN A 62 14.56 -0.85 -2.13
C GLN A 62 15.18 -1.78 -1.08
N ARG A 63 15.06 -3.09 -1.32
CA ARG A 63 15.71 -4.13 -0.52
C ARG A 63 17.11 -4.43 -1.05
N SER A 64 17.22 -4.73 -2.36
CA SER A 64 18.48 -4.98 -3.04
C SER A 64 18.29 -4.93 -4.55
N ASN A 65 19.25 -4.40 -5.30
CA ASN A 65 19.23 -4.32 -6.77
C ASN A 65 17.88 -3.77 -7.30
N ASP A 66 17.12 -4.60 -8.00
CA ASP A 66 15.81 -4.34 -8.59
C ASP A 66 14.63 -4.85 -7.74
N THR A 67 14.91 -5.34 -6.53
CA THR A 67 13.92 -5.90 -5.61
C THR A 67 13.60 -4.90 -4.50
N ASP A 68 12.31 -4.61 -4.31
CA ASP A 68 11.80 -3.78 -3.22
C ASP A 68 11.28 -4.65 -2.06
N TYR A 69 11.21 -4.08 -0.86
CA TYR A 69 10.37 -4.63 0.20
C TYR A 69 8.90 -4.56 -0.23
N GLN A 70 8.08 -5.43 0.36
CA GLN A 70 6.64 -5.38 0.12
C GLN A 70 6.11 -3.98 0.43
N TYR A 71 5.44 -3.38 -0.55
CA TYR A 71 4.93 -2.03 -0.43
C TYR A 71 3.61 -2.02 0.35
N ARG A 72 3.51 -1.10 1.29
CA ARG A 72 2.28 -0.77 1.99
C ARG A 72 2.10 0.75 1.97
N PRO A 73 0.98 1.27 1.48
CA PRO A 73 0.76 2.70 1.47
C PRO A 73 0.60 3.26 2.89
N HIS A 74 0.89 4.54 3.06
CA HIS A 74 0.63 5.23 4.32
C HIS A 74 -0.83 5.07 4.73
N THR A 75 -1.08 4.77 5.99
CA THR A 75 -2.41 4.37 6.48
C THR A 75 -3.48 5.46 6.26
N ALA A 76 -3.12 6.75 6.41
CA ALA A 76 -4.06 7.83 6.12
C ALA A 76 -4.42 7.88 4.63
N PHE A 77 -3.47 7.64 3.72
CA PHE A 77 -3.75 7.56 2.29
C PHE A 77 -4.77 6.45 1.99
N ALA A 78 -4.54 5.24 2.47
CA ALA A 78 -5.47 4.12 2.30
C ALA A 78 -6.86 4.42 2.90
N TYR A 79 -6.91 5.05 4.08
CA TYR A 79 -8.14 5.37 4.79
C TYR A 79 -9.05 6.36 4.02
N TYR A 80 -8.47 7.37 3.36
CA TYR A 80 -9.24 8.37 2.63
C TYR A 80 -9.47 8.04 1.16
N THR A 81 -8.72 7.10 0.59
CA THR A 81 -8.82 6.75 -0.84
C THR A 81 -9.42 5.37 -1.11
N GLY A 82 -9.29 4.44 -0.17
CA GLY A 82 -9.59 3.02 -0.38
C GLY A 82 -8.52 2.27 -1.18
N VAL A 83 -7.44 2.94 -1.60
CA VAL A 83 -6.36 2.33 -2.38
C VAL A 83 -5.41 1.58 -1.45
N GLN A 84 -5.44 0.25 -1.51
CA GLN A 84 -4.64 -0.60 -0.62
C GLN A 84 -4.35 -1.97 -1.25
N GLY A 85 -3.59 -2.80 -0.54
CA GLY A 85 -3.28 -4.16 -0.97
C GLY A 85 -2.54 -4.19 -2.30
N VAL A 86 -2.92 -5.10 -3.19
CA VAL A 86 -2.27 -5.29 -4.50
C VAL A 86 -2.56 -4.18 -5.51
N GLU A 87 -3.57 -3.36 -5.25
CA GLU A 87 -3.90 -2.21 -6.09
C GLU A 87 -3.11 -0.95 -5.71
N ALA A 88 -2.41 -0.96 -4.56
CA ALA A 88 -1.66 0.19 -4.09
C ALA A 88 -0.41 0.44 -4.96
N ASN A 89 -0.29 1.66 -5.44
CA ASN A 89 0.86 2.09 -6.21
C ASN A 89 1.76 2.99 -5.36
N PRO A 90 3.09 2.72 -5.31
CA PRO A 90 4.03 3.65 -4.72
C PRO A 90 3.97 5.03 -5.39
N ASP A 91 4.33 6.07 -4.63
CA ASP A 91 4.39 7.46 -5.08
C ASP A 91 3.03 8.05 -5.54
N ALA A 92 1.91 7.39 -5.22
CA ALA A 92 0.61 7.99 -5.41
C ALA A 92 0.36 9.08 -4.35
N VAL A 93 -0.39 10.11 -4.71
CA VAL A 93 -0.67 11.22 -3.79
C VAL A 93 -2.16 11.57 -3.85
N PHE A 94 -2.78 11.64 -2.69
CA PHE A 94 -4.14 12.09 -2.54
C PHE A 94 -4.16 13.57 -2.17
N VAL A 95 -4.89 14.36 -2.93
CA VAL A 95 -5.06 15.80 -2.70
C VAL A 95 -6.54 16.11 -2.51
N MET A 96 -6.87 16.89 -1.50
CA MET A 96 -8.15 17.51 -1.36
C MET A 96 -8.00 19.01 -1.65
N GLU A 97 -8.45 19.42 -2.83
CA GLU A 97 -8.33 20.78 -3.33
C GLU A 97 -9.51 21.64 -2.87
N PRO A 98 -9.29 22.78 -2.19
CA PRO A 98 -10.39 23.63 -1.75
C PRO A 98 -11.17 24.20 -2.95
N ASN A 99 -12.52 24.13 -2.88
CA ASN A 99 -13.40 24.54 -3.98
C ASN A 99 -14.46 25.60 -3.57
N GLY A 100 -14.26 26.28 -2.43
CA GLY A 100 -15.15 27.31 -1.92
C GLY A 100 -16.31 26.80 -1.05
N SER A 101 -16.80 25.57 -1.27
CA SER A 101 -17.84 24.92 -0.45
C SER A 101 -17.31 23.75 0.38
N GLY A 102 -16.10 23.33 0.11
CA GLY A 102 -15.42 22.21 0.73
C GLY A 102 -14.16 21.86 -0.05
N HIS A 103 -14.01 20.60 -0.44
CA HIS A 103 -12.87 20.15 -1.23
C HIS A 103 -13.30 19.23 -2.37
N THR A 104 -12.54 19.27 -3.46
CA THR A 104 -12.57 18.30 -4.56
C THR A 104 -11.46 17.29 -4.33
N PRO A 105 -11.76 16.00 -4.17
CA PRO A 105 -10.74 14.95 -4.03
C PRO A 105 -10.09 14.64 -5.37
N ILE A 106 -8.77 14.58 -5.42
CA ILE A 106 -7.97 14.26 -6.61
C ILE A 106 -6.93 13.21 -6.22
N LEU A 107 -6.84 12.15 -7.00
CA LEU A 107 -5.86 11.08 -6.83
C LEU A 107 -4.80 11.16 -7.93
N PHE A 108 -3.58 11.51 -7.56
CA PHE A 108 -2.42 11.53 -8.45
C PHE A 108 -1.75 10.15 -8.43
N ILE A 109 -1.62 9.54 -9.60
CA ILE A 109 -1.05 8.20 -9.75
C ILE A 109 -0.05 8.15 -10.91
N ASN A 110 0.81 7.14 -10.90
CA ASN A 110 1.53 6.68 -12.07
C ASN A 110 0.61 5.73 -12.87
N PRO A 111 -0.08 6.17 -13.93
CA PRO A 111 -1.00 5.32 -14.66
C PRO A 111 -0.25 4.26 -15.46
N ARG A 112 -1.00 3.33 -16.04
CA ARG A 112 -0.49 2.33 -16.98
C ARG A 112 0.37 2.98 -18.05
N SER A 113 1.59 2.48 -18.24
CA SER A 113 2.42 2.82 -19.40
C SER A 113 1.92 2.09 -20.64
N THR A 114 1.76 2.81 -21.74
CA THR A 114 1.34 2.19 -23.02
C THR A 114 2.49 1.38 -23.61
N ARG A 115 2.17 0.29 -24.32
CA ARG A 115 3.16 -0.68 -24.82
C ARG A 115 4.02 -0.16 -25.97
N ASP A 116 3.59 0.93 -26.60
CA ASP A 116 4.32 1.67 -27.63
C ASP A 116 5.39 2.62 -27.05
N THR A 117 5.45 2.76 -25.73
CA THR A 117 6.45 3.59 -25.05
C THR A 117 7.61 2.77 -24.53
N ALA A 118 8.80 3.38 -24.45
CA ALA A 118 9.97 2.75 -23.85
C ALA A 118 9.73 2.38 -22.37
N ALA A 119 8.95 3.18 -21.64
CA ALA A 119 8.64 2.96 -20.23
C ALA A 119 8.02 1.57 -19.97
N PHE A 120 7.30 1.00 -20.95
CA PHE A 120 6.74 -0.35 -20.84
C PHE A 120 7.77 -1.40 -20.45
N TYR A 121 8.97 -1.37 -21.01
CA TYR A 121 10.02 -2.38 -20.83
C TYR A 121 11.31 -1.86 -20.18
N THR A 122 11.52 -0.53 -20.10
CA THR A 122 12.73 0.04 -19.49
C THR A 122 12.52 0.54 -18.07
N ASP A 123 11.29 0.81 -17.67
CA ASP A 123 10.98 1.29 -16.32
C ASP A 123 10.76 0.12 -15.37
N ALA A 124 11.78 -0.24 -14.59
CA ALA A 124 11.71 -1.34 -13.63
C ALA A 124 10.74 -1.06 -12.46
N LYS A 125 10.36 0.21 -12.22
CA LYS A 125 9.46 0.58 -11.13
C LYS A 125 7.98 0.58 -11.53
N TYR A 126 7.69 1.02 -12.75
CA TYR A 126 6.31 1.23 -13.22
C TYR A 126 5.99 0.58 -14.55
N GLY A 127 6.96 0.02 -15.25
CA GLY A 127 6.77 -0.63 -16.54
C GLY A 127 5.91 -1.88 -16.43
N GLU A 128 4.92 -2.04 -17.31
CA GLU A 128 3.99 -3.18 -17.28
C GLU A 128 4.71 -4.52 -17.45
N LEU A 129 5.82 -4.56 -18.19
CA LEU A 129 6.64 -5.77 -18.36
C LEU A 129 7.29 -6.21 -17.03
N TRP A 130 7.58 -5.28 -16.13
CA TRP A 130 8.27 -5.55 -14.85
C TRP A 130 7.33 -5.85 -13.70
N VAL A 131 6.29 -5.02 -13.56
CA VAL A 131 5.45 -5.02 -12.35
C VAL A 131 3.99 -5.36 -12.65
N GLY A 132 3.68 -5.75 -13.89
CA GLY A 132 2.32 -6.06 -14.30
C GLY A 132 1.50 -4.82 -14.66
N ARG A 133 0.25 -5.08 -15.08
CA ARG A 133 -0.68 -4.07 -15.55
C ARG A 133 -1.23 -3.24 -14.38
N ARG A 134 -1.13 -1.93 -14.50
CA ARG A 134 -1.76 -0.97 -13.60
C ARG A 134 -3.02 -0.37 -14.23
N PHE A 135 -3.82 0.33 -13.43
CA PHE A 135 -4.96 1.08 -13.94
C PHE A 135 -4.52 2.25 -14.84
N THR A 136 -5.28 2.52 -15.88
CA THR A 136 -5.30 3.83 -16.53
C THR A 136 -5.98 4.85 -15.61
N LEU A 137 -5.91 6.14 -15.94
CA LEU A 137 -6.62 7.17 -15.17
C LEU A 137 -8.13 6.89 -15.11
N ASN A 138 -8.75 6.56 -16.24
CA ASN A 138 -10.19 6.28 -16.30
C ASN A 138 -10.59 5.04 -15.49
N GLU A 139 -9.78 3.99 -15.53
CA GLU A 139 -10.02 2.78 -14.75
C GLU A 139 -9.89 3.03 -13.25
N ALA A 140 -8.88 3.79 -12.83
CA ALA A 140 -8.71 4.20 -11.43
C ALA A 140 -9.87 5.11 -10.98
N HIS A 141 -10.33 6.04 -11.84
CA HIS A 141 -11.53 6.84 -11.57
C HIS A 141 -12.76 5.95 -11.39
N ALA A 142 -12.99 4.99 -12.26
CA ALA A 142 -14.12 4.06 -12.15
C ALA A 142 -14.06 3.23 -10.86
N ARG A 143 -12.85 2.80 -10.44
CA ARG A 143 -12.63 1.98 -9.25
C ARG A 143 -12.83 2.75 -7.95
N TYR A 144 -12.27 3.98 -7.86
CA TYR A 144 -12.17 4.73 -6.60
C TYR A 144 -13.12 5.93 -6.52
N GLN A 145 -13.84 6.26 -7.60
CA GLN A 145 -14.78 7.39 -7.67
C GLN A 145 -14.14 8.73 -7.25
N ILE A 146 -12.86 8.90 -7.54
CA ILE A 146 -12.07 10.12 -7.32
C ILE A 146 -11.56 10.61 -8.65
N GLU A 147 -11.51 11.94 -8.88
CA GLU A 147 -10.81 12.49 -10.05
C GLU A 147 -9.36 12.02 -10.05
N THR A 148 -8.89 11.51 -11.18
CA THR A 148 -7.53 10.97 -11.29
C THR A 148 -6.67 11.80 -12.23
N ARG A 149 -5.43 12.08 -11.81
CA ARG A 149 -4.42 12.80 -12.60
C ARG A 149 -3.10 12.05 -12.59
N ARG A 150 -2.22 12.41 -13.51
CA ARG A 150 -0.84 11.90 -13.51
C ARG A 150 -0.05 12.51 -12.35
N VAL A 151 0.78 11.71 -11.69
CA VAL A 151 1.68 12.23 -10.64
C VAL A 151 2.65 13.27 -11.19
N ASP A 152 2.99 13.21 -12.46
CA ASP A 152 3.83 14.20 -13.15
C ASP A 152 3.25 15.63 -13.08
N ASP A 153 1.93 15.77 -12.95
CA ASP A 153 1.25 17.08 -12.88
C ASP A 153 1.22 17.65 -11.46
N LEU A 154 1.57 16.86 -10.45
CA LEU A 154 1.47 17.25 -9.04
C LEU A 154 2.39 18.40 -8.68
N GLU A 155 3.65 18.37 -9.14
CA GLU A 155 4.63 19.40 -8.78
C GLU A 155 4.19 20.79 -9.23
N ALA A 156 3.57 20.90 -10.42
CA ALA A 156 3.02 22.15 -10.92
C ALA A 156 1.87 22.67 -10.02
N LEU A 157 1.01 21.78 -9.55
CA LEU A 157 -0.06 22.13 -8.62
C LEU A 157 0.51 22.64 -7.28
N LEU A 158 1.55 22.00 -6.74
CA LEU A 158 2.11 22.37 -5.44
C LEU A 158 2.88 23.70 -5.48
N LYS A 159 3.33 24.15 -6.66
CA LYS A 159 4.07 25.40 -6.88
C LYS A 159 3.17 26.62 -7.09
N ASP A 160 1.86 26.50 -7.07
CA ASP A 160 0.94 27.63 -7.26
C ASP A 160 0.85 28.59 -6.07
N GLY A 161 1.48 28.25 -4.93
CA GLY A 161 1.55 29.08 -3.73
C GLY A 161 0.34 28.94 -2.79
N ALA A 162 -0.60 28.04 -3.05
CA ALA A 162 -1.73 27.79 -2.15
C ALA A 162 -1.25 27.23 -0.81
N ALA A 163 -1.87 27.69 0.29
CA ALA A 163 -1.58 27.17 1.62
C ALA A 163 -2.01 25.69 1.70
N ALA A 164 -1.10 24.83 2.14
CA ALA A 164 -1.32 23.39 2.16
C ALA A 164 -0.86 22.74 3.46
N LEU A 165 -1.50 21.63 3.82
CA LEU A 165 -1.11 20.73 4.90
C LEU A 165 -0.67 19.39 4.30
N THR A 166 0.36 18.76 4.88
CA THR A 166 0.82 17.44 4.43
C THR A 166 1.27 16.57 5.61
N ILE A 167 1.40 15.28 5.34
CA ILE A 167 2.07 14.32 6.23
C ILE A 167 3.51 14.22 5.76
N ARG A 168 4.43 14.84 6.52
CA ARG A 168 5.84 14.92 6.12
C ARG A 168 6.59 13.62 6.34
N GLY A 169 7.70 13.50 5.59
CA GLY A 169 8.63 12.37 5.67
C GLY A 169 8.29 11.21 4.74
N GLU A 170 7.14 11.28 4.07
CA GLU A 170 6.69 10.22 3.16
C GLU A 170 7.11 10.48 1.70
N ASP A 171 7.25 11.74 1.29
CA ASP A 171 7.66 12.15 -0.05
C ASP A 171 8.49 13.45 -0.01
N SER A 172 9.74 13.36 -0.42
CA SER A 172 10.69 14.48 -0.37
C SER A 172 10.35 15.61 -1.35
N MET A 173 9.71 15.31 -2.48
CA MET A 173 9.27 16.35 -3.44
C MET A 173 8.14 17.17 -2.84
N ILE A 174 7.17 16.52 -2.19
CA ILE A 174 6.09 17.19 -1.49
C ILE A 174 6.62 18.04 -0.34
N ASP A 175 7.49 17.47 0.50
CA ASP A 175 8.10 18.18 1.64
C ASP A 175 8.86 19.44 1.22
N LYS A 176 9.50 19.41 0.05
CA LYS A 176 10.24 20.54 -0.50
C LYS A 176 9.32 21.64 -1.05
N ASN A 177 8.18 21.28 -1.63
CA ASN A 177 7.30 22.23 -2.32
C ASN A 177 6.18 22.79 -1.43
N ILE A 178 5.90 22.19 -0.27
CA ILE A 178 4.90 22.69 0.69
C ILE A 178 5.61 23.38 1.86
N ALA A 179 5.32 24.66 2.06
CA ALA A 179 5.82 25.41 3.21
C ALA A 179 5.23 24.88 4.52
N LEU A 180 5.98 25.02 5.63
CA LEU A 180 5.47 24.67 6.96
C LEU A 180 4.24 25.51 7.32
N HIS A 181 3.21 24.86 7.86
CA HIS A 181 1.98 25.49 8.26
C HIS A 181 1.70 25.26 9.77
N PRO A 182 1.20 26.26 10.53
CA PRO A 182 0.95 26.10 11.97
C PRO A 182 0.00 24.95 12.34
N GLN A 183 -0.97 24.62 11.48
CA GLN A 183 -1.95 23.53 11.70
C GLN A 183 -1.46 22.15 11.23
N GLU A 184 -0.22 21.99 10.79
CA GLU A 184 0.26 20.72 10.27
C GLU A 184 0.25 19.60 11.33
N LYS A 185 0.61 19.96 12.59
CA LYS A 185 0.51 19.01 13.71
C LYS A 185 -0.93 18.59 13.99
N ASP A 186 -1.87 19.54 13.92
CA ASP A 186 -3.29 19.24 14.12
C ASP A 186 -3.84 18.35 13.03
N PHE A 187 -3.40 18.58 11.78
CA PHE A 187 -3.76 17.72 10.64
C PHE A 187 -3.28 16.27 10.81
N VAL A 188 -2.02 16.07 11.18
CA VAL A 188 -1.45 14.74 11.47
C VAL A 188 -2.19 14.07 12.62
N THR A 189 -2.46 14.81 13.70
CA THR A 189 -3.23 14.31 14.85
C THR A 189 -4.65 13.92 14.44
N TYR A 190 -5.34 14.77 13.69
CA TYR A 190 -6.70 14.48 13.20
C TYR A 190 -6.75 13.23 12.33
N THR A 191 -5.86 13.13 11.34
CA THR A 191 -5.83 11.96 10.44
C THR A 191 -5.51 10.66 11.17
N SER A 192 -4.80 10.72 12.30
CA SER A 192 -4.55 9.58 13.17
C SER A 192 -5.75 9.26 14.06
N ALA A 193 -6.34 10.26 14.71
CA ALA A 193 -7.47 10.10 15.62
C ALA A 193 -8.75 9.63 14.89
N ALA A 194 -8.96 10.07 13.64
CA ALA A 194 -10.11 9.66 12.83
C ALA A 194 -10.21 8.13 12.65
N ARG A 195 -9.09 7.41 12.73
CA ARG A 195 -9.03 5.95 12.59
C ARG A 195 -9.26 5.18 13.89
N LEU A 196 -9.39 5.87 15.04
CA LEU A 196 -9.59 5.20 16.34
C LEU A 196 -10.98 4.58 16.45
N ILE A 197 -12.00 5.30 15.98
CA ILE A 197 -13.37 4.78 15.95
C ILE A 197 -13.64 4.19 14.58
N LYS A 198 -13.95 2.88 14.55
CA LYS A 198 -14.15 2.12 13.32
C LYS A 198 -15.55 2.32 12.80
N ASP A 199 -15.67 2.51 11.48
CA ASP A 199 -16.96 2.41 10.80
C ASP A 199 -17.38 0.93 10.52
N GLU A 200 -18.56 0.74 9.97
CA GLU A 200 -19.10 -0.59 9.74
C GLU A 200 -18.25 -1.43 8.77
N TYR A 201 -17.67 -0.80 7.73
CA TYR A 201 -16.76 -1.47 6.82
C TYR A 201 -15.50 -1.94 7.54
N GLU A 202 -14.88 -1.06 8.33
CA GLU A 202 -13.68 -1.40 9.10
C GLU A 202 -13.95 -2.52 10.12
N ILE A 203 -15.13 -2.53 10.74
CA ILE A 203 -15.56 -3.60 11.66
C ILE A 203 -15.68 -4.93 10.90
N SER A 204 -16.29 -4.92 9.72
CA SER A 204 -16.42 -6.14 8.90
C SER A 204 -15.07 -6.69 8.45
N GLU A 205 -14.15 -5.83 8.06
CA GLU A 205 -12.79 -6.23 7.66
C GLU A 205 -11.96 -6.76 8.85
N LEU A 206 -12.11 -6.16 10.04
CA LEU A 206 -11.50 -6.70 11.26
C LEU A 206 -12.08 -8.08 11.63
N GLN A 207 -13.40 -8.28 11.50
CA GLN A 207 -14.00 -9.58 11.74
C GLN A 207 -13.46 -10.61 10.75
N ARG A 208 -13.37 -10.27 9.46
CA ARG A 208 -12.77 -11.15 8.45
C ARG A 208 -11.34 -11.51 8.80
N ALA A 209 -10.53 -10.52 9.24
CA ALA A 209 -9.16 -10.78 9.67
C ALA A 209 -9.09 -11.74 10.87
N CYS A 210 -10.02 -11.64 11.83
CA CYS A 210 -10.13 -12.57 12.95
C CYS A 210 -10.49 -14.00 12.48
N ASP A 211 -11.44 -14.13 11.56
CA ASP A 211 -11.87 -15.41 11.04
C ASP A 211 -10.74 -16.13 10.27
N GLU A 212 -10.00 -15.38 9.45
CA GLU A 212 -8.83 -15.91 8.73
C GLU A 212 -7.66 -16.25 9.68
N THR A 213 -7.49 -15.46 10.74
CA THR A 213 -6.51 -15.76 11.79
C THR A 213 -6.85 -17.07 12.49
N ALA A 214 -8.13 -17.35 12.79
CA ALA A 214 -8.55 -18.61 13.37
C ALA A 214 -8.22 -19.81 12.47
N LYS A 215 -8.37 -19.68 11.15
CA LYS A 215 -7.93 -20.71 10.19
C LYS A 215 -6.40 -20.88 10.22
N GLY A 216 -5.66 -19.78 10.35
CA GLY A 216 -4.20 -19.80 10.50
C GLY A 216 -3.76 -20.59 11.73
N PHE A 217 -4.39 -20.39 12.88
CA PHE A 217 -4.13 -21.19 14.09
C PHE A 217 -4.47 -22.68 13.90
N ALA A 218 -5.55 -23.00 13.20
CA ALA A 218 -5.86 -24.39 12.85
C ALA A 218 -4.76 -25.03 11.98
N ASP A 219 -4.17 -24.29 11.03
CA ASP A 219 -3.03 -24.75 10.23
C ASP A 219 -1.79 -24.96 11.10
N VAL A 220 -1.51 -24.04 12.04
CA VAL A 220 -0.41 -24.20 13.00
C VAL A 220 -0.58 -25.47 13.82
N ILE A 221 -1.74 -25.73 14.39
CA ILE A 221 -2.02 -26.95 15.19
C ILE A 221 -1.74 -28.20 14.36
N ARG A 222 -2.17 -28.23 13.09
CA ARG A 222 -1.89 -29.36 12.19
C ARG A 222 -0.40 -29.53 11.88
N SER A 223 0.37 -28.45 11.92
CA SER A 223 1.81 -28.46 11.64
C SER A 223 2.68 -28.88 12.84
N LEU A 224 2.14 -28.92 14.08
CA LEU A 224 2.90 -29.20 15.29
C LEU A 224 3.72 -30.52 15.26
N PRO A 225 3.21 -31.64 14.74
CA PRO A 225 4.02 -32.86 14.62
C PRO A 225 5.29 -32.65 13.78
N ALA A 226 5.20 -31.88 12.70
CA ALA A 226 6.35 -31.52 11.87
C ALA A 226 7.27 -30.53 12.59
N ALA A 227 6.71 -29.57 13.33
CA ALA A 227 7.48 -28.61 14.11
C ALA A 227 8.33 -29.31 15.20
N VAL A 228 7.75 -30.24 15.95
CA VAL A 228 8.45 -31.01 16.98
C VAL A 228 9.57 -31.88 16.41
N SER A 229 9.41 -32.40 15.21
CA SER A 229 10.43 -33.22 14.53
C SER A 229 11.52 -32.43 13.81
N THR A 230 11.42 -31.09 13.78
CA THR A 230 12.32 -30.22 13.03
C THR A 230 13.19 -29.40 13.99
N ALA A 231 14.51 -29.33 13.76
CA ALA A 231 15.42 -28.55 14.62
C ALA A 231 15.06 -27.05 14.71
N ARG A 232 14.36 -26.51 13.71
CA ARG A 232 13.84 -25.13 13.69
C ARG A 232 12.32 -25.16 13.66
N GLY A 233 11.72 -25.82 14.65
CA GLY A 233 10.26 -26.02 14.72
C GLY A 233 9.45 -24.73 14.74
N GLU A 234 9.97 -23.66 15.35
CA GLU A 234 9.36 -22.33 15.34
C GLU A 234 9.13 -21.80 13.90
N ARG A 235 10.06 -22.08 12.96
CA ARG A 235 9.91 -21.69 11.55
C ARG A 235 8.85 -22.51 10.81
N VAL A 236 8.58 -23.73 11.22
CA VAL A 236 7.47 -24.52 10.68
C VAL A 236 6.14 -23.87 11.06
N VAL A 237 6.02 -23.40 12.32
CA VAL A 237 4.86 -22.68 12.84
C VAL A 237 4.67 -21.35 12.08
N GLU A 238 5.74 -20.55 11.97
CA GLU A 238 5.75 -19.29 11.21
C GLU A 238 5.28 -19.51 9.76
N ALA A 239 5.84 -20.49 9.09
CA ALA A 239 5.51 -20.79 7.68
C ALA A 239 4.05 -21.22 7.50
N ALA A 240 3.50 -22.02 8.43
CA ALA A 240 2.12 -22.47 8.39
C ALA A 240 1.15 -21.28 8.52
N PHE A 241 1.36 -20.39 9.47
CA PHE A 241 0.53 -19.20 9.66
C PHE A 241 0.68 -18.22 8.49
N PHE A 242 1.92 -17.95 8.07
CA PHE A 242 2.19 -17.06 6.94
C PHE A 242 1.55 -17.57 5.64
N GLY A 243 1.62 -18.87 5.39
CA GLY A 243 0.97 -19.46 4.22
C GLY A 243 -0.53 -19.15 4.16
N ARG A 244 -1.24 -19.30 5.29
CA ARG A 244 -2.66 -18.95 5.39
C ARG A 244 -2.91 -17.47 5.16
N ALA A 245 -2.14 -16.60 5.81
CA ALA A 245 -2.27 -15.15 5.66
C ALA A 245 -2.09 -14.69 4.21
N ARG A 246 -1.19 -15.34 3.45
CA ARG A 246 -0.97 -15.03 2.01
C ARG A 246 -2.03 -15.60 1.08
N ILE A 247 -2.71 -16.68 1.46
CA ILE A 247 -3.79 -17.28 0.66
C ILE A 247 -5.09 -16.49 0.82
N GLU A 248 -5.46 -16.14 2.03
CA GLU A 248 -6.74 -15.51 2.35
C GLU A 248 -6.67 -13.96 2.36
N GLY A 249 -5.51 -13.40 2.64
CA GLY A 249 -5.27 -11.96 2.72
C GLY A 249 -4.14 -11.48 1.81
N ASN A 250 -3.72 -10.26 2.03
CA ASN A 250 -2.59 -9.68 1.30
C ASN A 250 -1.25 -9.98 1.97
N ASP A 251 -1.21 -9.96 3.30
CA ASP A 251 0.01 -10.14 4.10
C ASP A 251 -0.31 -10.35 5.59
N LEU A 252 0.77 -10.48 6.38
CA LEU A 252 0.72 -10.39 7.83
C LEU A 252 0.49 -8.95 8.30
N GLY A 253 -0.18 -8.79 9.44
CA GLY A 253 -0.30 -7.48 10.09
C GLY A 253 1.03 -6.96 10.66
N TYR A 254 1.90 -7.90 11.12
CA TYR A 254 3.25 -7.67 11.65
C TYR A 254 4.05 -8.98 11.59
N ASN A 255 5.36 -8.92 11.82
CA ASN A 255 6.21 -10.10 11.78
C ASN A 255 5.74 -11.16 12.79
N THR A 256 5.62 -12.40 12.33
CA THR A 256 5.18 -13.52 13.16
C THR A 256 6.15 -13.71 14.32
N ILE A 257 5.61 -13.89 15.50
CA ILE A 257 6.31 -14.39 16.67
C ILE A 257 5.87 -15.84 16.88
N ALA A 258 6.77 -16.77 16.67
CA ALA A 258 6.56 -18.19 16.91
C ALA A 258 7.61 -18.64 17.93
N ALA A 259 7.29 -18.50 19.21
CA ALA A 259 8.25 -18.62 20.29
C ALA A 259 7.90 -19.80 21.19
N SER A 260 8.80 -20.78 21.33
CA SER A 260 8.63 -21.99 22.14
C SER A 260 9.48 -21.93 23.42
N GLY A 261 8.93 -22.41 24.52
CA GLY A 261 9.63 -22.52 25.80
C GLY A 261 10.16 -21.18 26.31
N SER A 262 11.44 -21.07 26.54
CA SER A 262 12.08 -19.82 27.05
C SER A 262 12.01 -18.66 26.06
N HIS A 263 11.89 -18.91 24.77
CA HIS A 263 11.73 -17.86 23.77
C HIS A 263 10.41 -17.13 23.91
N ALA A 264 9.36 -17.76 24.43
CA ALA A 264 8.06 -17.15 24.70
C ALA A 264 8.14 -16.01 25.75
N CYS A 265 9.25 -15.88 26.47
CA CYS A 265 9.51 -14.76 27.40
C CYS A 265 10.15 -13.55 26.69
N VAL A 266 10.50 -13.65 25.41
CA VAL A 266 11.10 -12.56 24.62
C VAL A 266 10.00 -11.88 23.79
N LEU A 267 9.66 -10.64 24.14
CA LEU A 267 8.49 -9.94 23.60
C LEU A 267 8.47 -9.82 22.06
N HIS A 268 9.62 -9.69 21.42
CA HIS A 268 9.74 -9.60 19.96
C HIS A 268 10.71 -10.66 19.42
N TRP A 269 10.39 -11.94 19.68
CA TRP A 269 11.16 -13.08 19.17
C TRP A 269 10.89 -13.30 17.67
N ASN A 270 11.47 -12.46 16.83
CA ASN A 270 11.30 -12.52 15.37
C ASN A 270 12.27 -13.49 14.67
N ARG A 271 13.18 -14.11 15.41
CA ARG A 271 14.15 -15.05 14.82
C ARG A 271 13.50 -16.37 14.45
N ASN A 272 12.54 -16.82 15.24
CA ASN A 272 11.77 -18.05 15.05
C ASN A 272 12.69 -19.23 14.67
N ASP A 273 13.86 -19.36 15.33
CA ASP A 273 14.89 -20.34 14.93
C ASP A 273 15.11 -21.46 15.95
N GLY A 274 14.25 -21.53 16.97
CA GLY A 274 14.29 -22.54 18.02
C GLY A 274 13.56 -23.83 17.67
N ALA A 275 13.86 -24.87 18.46
CA ALA A 275 13.09 -26.11 18.44
C ALA A 275 11.75 -25.93 19.18
N VAL A 276 10.76 -26.71 18.81
CA VAL A 276 9.50 -26.86 19.52
C VAL A 276 9.52 -28.23 20.21
N ASN A 277 9.39 -28.27 21.54
CA ASN A 277 9.42 -29.52 22.29
C ASN A 277 8.04 -29.86 22.87
N ASN A 278 7.79 -31.14 23.08
CA ASN A 278 6.60 -31.59 23.78
C ASN A 278 6.57 -31.01 25.20
N GLY A 279 5.46 -30.38 25.58
CA GLY A 279 5.29 -29.76 26.88
C GLY A 279 5.68 -28.30 26.96
N ASP A 280 6.31 -27.72 25.92
CA ASP A 280 6.58 -26.30 25.85
C ASP A 280 5.30 -25.48 25.68
N LEU A 281 5.29 -24.28 26.26
CA LEU A 281 4.36 -23.23 25.84
C LEU A 281 4.81 -22.66 24.49
N LEU A 282 3.92 -22.59 23.55
CA LEU A 282 4.14 -21.96 22.24
C LEU A 282 3.28 -20.70 22.15
N LEU A 283 3.95 -19.55 21.94
CA LEU A 283 3.35 -18.23 21.72
C LEU A 283 3.26 -17.98 20.21
#